data_3616a12c9b97bec2f0dc6283e6b43d6c
#
_entry.id   3616a12c9b97bec2f0dc6283e6b43d6c
#
_cell.length_a   1.000
_cell.length_b   1.000
_cell.length_c   1.000
_cell.angle_alpha   90.00
_cell.angle_beta   90.00
_cell.angle_gamma   90.00
#
_symmetry.space_group_name_H-M   'P 1'
#
loop_
_entity.id
_entity.type
_entity.pdbx_description
1 polymer ?
#
loop_
_entity_poly.entity_id
_entity_poly.type
_entity_poly.pdbx_seq_one_letter_code
_entity_poly.pdbx_strand_id
1 'polypeptide(L)'
;SAGASLVALIVVALFYVPDKDATTGKTDSVRETLRGMWLAMSNLRFLALILITAGFWAIQGQLYFAMPEYVLRMAGETYKPEWYANINPLVVVIFVVMITQMVRKWKPQNSILVAMCMIPLSAVAMAASAWFDGNVTILGLEIHPITFMMIIGISIQGLAECFLSPKWLEFASLQAPPGKEGTFLGFAHMNTFFAWIFGFIFSGFLLEKYCPEPGTLAPAVKAAHDAALLGQGPMPVEYSQA
;
A
#
# COMPACT_ATOMS: atom_id res chain seq x y z
N SER A 1 -15.51 10.14 7.60
CA SER A 1 -15.26 8.72 7.91
C SER A 1 -16.14 8.21 9.07
N ALA A 2 -16.26 8.93 10.20
CA ALA A 2 -17.08 8.50 11.35
C ALA A 2 -18.55 8.26 10.98
N GLY A 3 -19.15 9.09 10.12
CA GLY A 3 -20.51 8.90 9.62
C GLY A 3 -20.69 7.62 8.82
N ALA A 4 -19.74 7.28 7.95
CA ALA A 4 -19.79 6.03 7.19
C ALA A 4 -19.68 4.79 8.09
N SER A 5 -18.83 4.85 9.12
CA SER A 5 -18.70 3.76 10.10
C SER A 5 -19.98 3.58 10.92
N LEU A 6 -20.63 4.68 11.28
CA LEU A 6 -21.92 4.64 11.99
C LEU A 6 -23.01 4.02 11.11
N VAL A 7 -23.09 4.42 9.84
CA VAL A 7 -24.04 3.82 8.87
C VAL A 7 -23.77 2.33 8.71
N ALA A 8 -22.52 1.93 8.54
CA ALA A 8 -22.14 0.51 8.44
C ALA A 8 -22.54 -0.27 9.70
N LEU A 9 -22.31 0.30 10.90
CA LEU A 9 -22.72 -0.31 12.17
C LEU A 9 -24.25 -0.51 12.23
N ILE A 10 -25.02 0.52 11.84
CA ILE A 10 -26.49 0.45 11.81
C ILE A 10 -26.96 -0.62 10.84
N VAL A 11 -26.39 -0.67 9.62
CA VAL A 11 -26.72 -1.69 8.62
C VAL A 11 -26.43 -3.09 9.15
N VAL A 12 -25.24 -3.31 9.74
CA VAL A 12 -24.92 -4.61 10.34
C VAL A 12 -25.87 -4.94 11.48
N ALA A 13 -26.16 -4.01 12.39
CA ALA A 13 -27.05 -4.24 13.52
C ALA A 13 -28.51 -4.57 13.10
N LEU A 14 -28.98 -4.00 12.00
CA LEU A 14 -30.34 -4.20 11.51
C LEU A 14 -30.51 -5.42 10.59
N PHE A 15 -29.49 -5.75 9.81
CA PHE A 15 -29.58 -6.76 8.75
C PHE A 15 -28.72 -8.00 8.97
N TYR A 16 -27.78 -7.96 9.92
CA TYR A 16 -26.95 -9.13 10.21
C TYR A 16 -27.75 -10.15 11.04
N VAL A 17 -28.06 -11.27 10.41
CA VAL A 17 -28.63 -12.44 11.09
C VAL A 17 -27.48 -13.42 11.34
N PRO A 18 -27.09 -13.70 12.60
CA PRO A 18 -26.07 -14.68 12.88
C PRO A 18 -26.50 -16.06 12.36
N ASP A 19 -25.62 -16.73 11.63
CA ASP A 19 -25.86 -18.10 11.22
C ASP A 19 -25.94 -18.98 12.48
N LYS A 20 -27.06 -19.70 12.66
CA LYS A 20 -27.27 -20.55 13.83
C LYS A 20 -26.22 -21.67 13.93
N ASP A 21 -25.70 -22.09 12.79
CA ASP A 21 -24.65 -23.13 12.72
C ASP A 21 -23.27 -22.58 13.15
N ALA A 22 -23.01 -21.28 13.01
CA ALA A 22 -21.81 -20.63 13.48
C ALA A 22 -21.74 -20.56 15.03
N THR A 23 -22.88 -20.56 15.69
CA THR A 23 -22.96 -20.52 17.18
C THR A 23 -22.89 -21.90 17.85
N THR A 24 -23.08 -22.99 17.09
CA THR A 24 -22.95 -24.38 17.57
C THR A 24 -21.56 -24.94 17.43
N GLY A 25 -20.62 -24.20 16.80
CA GLY A 25 -19.20 -24.54 16.79
C GLY A 25 -18.66 -24.55 18.23
N LYS A 26 -18.09 -25.68 18.67
CA LYS A 26 -17.31 -25.75 19.91
C LYS A 26 -16.34 -24.56 19.91
N THR A 27 -16.45 -23.70 20.91
CA THR A 27 -15.44 -22.66 21.15
C THR A 27 -14.11 -23.39 21.33
N ASP A 28 -13.19 -23.18 20.40
CA ASP A 28 -11.85 -23.77 20.50
C ASP A 28 -11.27 -23.39 21.87
N SER A 29 -10.80 -24.37 22.59
CA SER A 29 -10.06 -24.16 23.83
C SER A 29 -8.86 -23.28 23.53
N VAL A 30 -8.43 -22.41 24.45
CA VAL A 30 -7.21 -21.60 24.33
C VAL A 30 -6.03 -22.45 23.87
N ARG A 31 -5.93 -23.68 24.36
CA ARG A 31 -4.90 -24.66 23.98
C ARG A 31 -5.00 -25.06 22.49
N GLU A 32 -6.21 -25.24 21.98
CA GLU A 32 -6.44 -25.57 20.55
C GLU A 32 -6.15 -24.40 19.66
N THR A 33 -6.48 -23.18 20.07
CA THR A 33 -6.12 -21.94 19.40
C THR A 33 -4.59 -21.79 19.33
N LEU A 34 -3.89 -21.92 20.46
CA LEU A 34 -2.42 -21.86 20.50
C LEU A 34 -1.77 -22.95 19.65
N ARG A 35 -2.34 -24.16 19.63
CA ARG A 35 -1.86 -25.23 18.75
C ARG A 35 -2.08 -24.90 17.27
N GLY A 36 -3.22 -24.31 16.91
CA GLY A 36 -3.49 -23.82 15.54
C GLY A 36 -2.51 -22.73 15.13
N MET A 37 -2.21 -21.81 16.05
CA MET A 37 -1.19 -20.76 15.86
C MET A 37 0.19 -21.36 15.60
N TRP A 38 0.63 -22.29 16.44
CA TRP A 38 1.90 -22.97 16.26
C TRP A 38 1.98 -23.70 14.92
N LEU A 39 0.90 -24.35 14.51
CA LEU A 39 0.82 -25.05 13.23
C LEU A 39 0.96 -24.09 12.04
N ALA A 40 0.31 -22.93 12.08
CA ALA A 40 0.43 -21.91 11.05
C ALA A 40 1.86 -21.36 10.97
N MET A 41 2.48 -21.07 12.11
CA MET A 41 3.87 -20.60 12.20
C MET A 41 4.90 -21.65 11.77
N SER A 42 4.60 -22.94 11.95
CA SER A 42 5.47 -24.03 11.55
C SER A 42 5.40 -24.34 10.05
N ASN A 43 4.40 -23.80 9.34
CA ASN A 43 4.32 -23.91 7.89
C ASN A 43 5.26 -22.91 7.22
N LEU A 44 6.48 -23.34 6.95
CA LEU A 44 7.54 -22.48 6.41
C LEU A 44 7.16 -21.83 5.06
N ARG A 45 6.39 -22.54 4.22
CA ARG A 45 5.91 -21.99 2.92
C ARG A 45 4.91 -20.86 3.15
N PHE A 46 4.02 -21.04 4.10
CA PHE A 46 3.04 -20.03 4.47
C PHE A 46 3.71 -18.80 5.10
N LEU A 47 4.65 -19.02 6.03
CA LEU A 47 5.42 -17.96 6.67
C LEU A 47 6.26 -17.18 5.65
N ALA A 48 6.95 -17.86 4.74
CA ALA A 48 7.72 -17.23 3.68
C ALA A 48 6.84 -16.33 2.80
N LEU A 49 5.63 -16.79 2.46
CA LEU A 49 4.71 -15.99 1.66
C LEU A 49 4.13 -14.81 2.45
N ILE A 50 3.88 -14.94 3.75
CA ILE A 50 3.54 -13.81 4.64
C ILE A 50 4.63 -12.73 4.56
N LEU A 51 5.91 -13.10 4.66
CA LEU A 51 7.02 -12.15 4.60
C LEU A 51 7.18 -11.52 3.20
N ILE A 52 7.00 -12.29 2.13
CA ILE A 52 7.03 -11.78 0.76
C ILE A 52 5.90 -10.77 0.54
N THR A 53 4.68 -11.11 0.95
CA THR A 53 3.54 -10.19 0.82
C THR A 53 3.63 -9.01 1.78
N ALA A 54 4.32 -9.14 2.91
CA ALA A 54 4.65 -8.00 3.76
C ALA A 54 5.53 -6.97 3.02
N GLY A 55 6.48 -7.43 2.19
CA GLY A 55 7.26 -6.54 1.31
C GLY A 55 6.37 -5.75 0.34
N PHE A 56 5.39 -6.40 -0.29
CA PHE A 56 4.40 -5.72 -1.12
C PHE A 56 3.69 -4.59 -0.36
N TRP A 57 3.10 -4.91 0.80
CA TRP A 57 2.37 -3.94 1.60
C TRP A 57 3.26 -2.86 2.21
N ALA A 58 4.54 -3.16 2.47
CA ALA A 58 5.51 -2.17 2.93
C ALA A 58 5.79 -1.12 1.86
N ILE A 59 5.93 -1.53 0.58
CA ILE A 59 6.11 -0.61 -0.55
C ILE A 59 4.83 0.17 -0.80
N GLN A 60 3.67 -0.49 -0.82
CA GLN A 60 2.39 0.18 -0.99
C GLN A 60 2.09 1.16 0.14
N GLY A 61 2.49 0.83 1.36
CA GLY A 61 2.36 1.71 2.54
C GLY A 61 3.13 3.03 2.37
N GLN A 62 4.17 3.10 1.53
CA GLN A 62 4.88 4.35 1.26
C GLN A 62 3.97 5.44 0.69
N LEU A 63 2.87 5.06 0.04
CA LEU A 63 1.82 5.98 -0.39
C LEU A 63 1.25 6.84 0.77
N TYR A 64 1.28 6.31 1.98
CA TYR A 64 0.76 6.96 3.18
C TYR A 64 1.85 7.46 4.12
N PHE A 65 3.08 6.96 4.00
CA PHE A 65 4.19 7.27 4.93
C PHE A 65 5.20 8.25 4.32
N ALA A 66 5.80 7.91 3.20
CA ALA A 66 6.86 8.70 2.58
C ALA A 66 6.35 9.69 1.54
N MET A 67 5.38 9.28 0.71
CA MET A 67 4.92 10.07 -0.42
C MET A 67 4.35 11.46 -0.02
N PRO A 68 3.52 11.59 1.02
CA PRO A 68 3.01 12.90 1.40
C PRO A 68 4.13 13.89 1.73
N GLU A 69 5.09 13.45 2.53
CA GLU A 69 6.25 14.27 2.90
C GLU A 69 7.14 14.59 1.70
N TYR A 70 7.39 13.59 0.84
CA TYR A 70 8.16 13.77 -0.39
C TYR A 70 7.53 14.83 -1.29
N VAL A 71 6.22 14.75 -1.55
CA VAL A 71 5.51 15.72 -2.40
C VAL A 71 5.58 17.12 -1.81
N LEU A 72 5.35 17.28 -0.51
CA LEU A 72 5.42 18.57 0.16
C LEU A 72 6.82 19.19 0.08
N ARG A 73 7.86 18.38 0.26
CA ARG A 73 9.26 18.85 0.26
C ARG A 73 9.80 19.11 -1.14
N MET A 74 9.36 18.35 -2.17
CA MET A 74 9.87 18.47 -3.53
C MET A 74 9.02 19.37 -4.44
N ALA A 75 7.72 19.46 -4.22
CA ALA A 75 6.80 20.20 -5.07
C ALA A 75 6.10 21.37 -4.34
N GLY A 76 6.18 21.43 -3.00
CA GLY A 76 5.61 22.48 -2.17
C GLY A 76 4.15 22.26 -1.77
N GLU A 77 3.63 23.12 -0.90
CA GLU A 77 2.29 23.01 -0.30
C GLU A 77 1.12 23.17 -1.27
N THR A 78 1.39 23.67 -2.47
CA THR A 78 0.36 23.82 -3.51
C THR A 78 -0.16 22.46 -3.98
N TYR A 79 0.69 21.44 -3.91
CA TYR A 79 0.36 20.06 -4.28
C TYR A 79 -0.11 19.30 -3.05
N LYS A 80 -1.40 18.93 -3.03
CA LYS A 80 -2.04 18.25 -1.89
C LYS A 80 -1.89 16.74 -2.02
N PRO A 81 -1.02 16.11 -1.22
CA PRO A 81 -0.75 14.67 -1.31
C PRO A 81 -1.99 13.79 -1.10
N GLU A 82 -2.99 14.27 -0.39
CA GLU A 82 -4.25 13.55 -0.14
C GLU A 82 -4.98 13.17 -1.43
N TRP A 83 -4.86 13.99 -2.49
CA TRP A 83 -5.46 13.70 -3.78
C TRP A 83 -4.80 12.49 -4.45
N TYR A 84 -3.47 12.37 -4.34
CA TYR A 84 -2.75 11.23 -4.90
C TYR A 84 -3.11 9.94 -4.17
N ALA A 85 -3.20 9.97 -2.84
CA ALA A 85 -3.57 8.82 -2.03
C ALA A 85 -4.95 8.25 -2.41
N ASN A 86 -5.89 9.10 -2.85
CA ASN A 86 -7.23 8.68 -3.27
C ASN A 86 -7.26 7.97 -4.64
N ILE A 87 -6.20 8.05 -5.44
CA ILE A 87 -6.13 7.36 -6.74
C ILE A 87 -6.13 5.85 -6.54
N ASN A 88 -5.41 5.33 -5.54
CA ASN A 88 -5.36 3.90 -5.27
C ASN A 88 -6.75 3.31 -4.98
N PRO A 89 -7.53 3.78 -3.99
CA PRO A 89 -8.89 3.30 -3.76
C PRO A 89 -9.80 3.43 -4.98
N LEU A 90 -9.68 4.51 -5.75
CA LEU A 90 -10.47 4.71 -6.96
C LEU A 90 -10.20 3.62 -7.99
N VAL A 91 -8.93 3.33 -8.27
CA VAL A 91 -8.53 2.26 -9.19
C VAL A 91 -9.02 0.91 -8.68
N VAL A 92 -8.86 0.64 -7.38
CA VAL A 92 -9.33 -0.62 -6.78
C VAL A 92 -10.84 -0.77 -6.95
N VAL A 93 -11.63 0.24 -6.62
CA VAL A 93 -13.10 0.18 -6.74
C VAL A 93 -13.55 -0.10 -8.19
N ILE A 94 -12.89 0.55 -9.16
CA ILE A 94 -13.23 0.37 -10.59
C ILE A 94 -12.84 -1.02 -11.09
N PHE A 95 -11.66 -1.51 -10.75
CA PHE A 95 -11.06 -2.66 -11.41
C PHE A 95 -11.12 -3.97 -10.62
N VAL A 96 -11.35 -3.95 -9.29
CA VAL A 96 -11.27 -5.17 -8.47
C VAL A 96 -12.23 -6.26 -8.93
N VAL A 97 -13.47 -5.91 -9.28
CA VAL A 97 -14.47 -6.90 -9.73
C VAL A 97 -14.05 -7.52 -11.07
N MET A 98 -13.62 -6.69 -12.02
CA MET A 98 -13.19 -7.13 -13.35
C MET A 98 -11.96 -8.04 -13.25
N ILE A 99 -10.95 -7.61 -12.52
CA ILE A 99 -9.71 -8.38 -12.34
C ILE A 99 -9.98 -9.69 -11.59
N THR A 100 -10.79 -9.65 -10.51
CA THR A 100 -11.16 -10.87 -9.76
C THR A 100 -11.85 -11.90 -10.66
N GLN A 101 -12.75 -11.48 -11.56
CA GLN A 101 -13.38 -12.37 -12.53
C GLN A 101 -12.37 -12.92 -13.55
N MET A 102 -11.46 -12.10 -14.02
CA MET A 102 -10.42 -12.50 -14.98
C MET A 102 -9.49 -13.57 -14.36
N VAL A 103 -9.06 -13.38 -13.11
CA VAL A 103 -8.12 -14.30 -12.44
C VAL A 103 -8.82 -15.43 -11.68
N ARG A 104 -10.13 -15.54 -11.76
CA ARG A 104 -10.93 -16.53 -11.01
C ARG A 104 -10.41 -17.95 -11.17
N LYS A 105 -10.00 -18.33 -12.39
CA LYS A 105 -9.49 -19.67 -12.72
C LYS A 105 -7.98 -19.82 -12.52
N TRP A 106 -7.28 -18.75 -12.14
CA TRP A 106 -5.85 -18.81 -11.94
C TRP A 106 -5.51 -19.44 -10.59
N LYS A 107 -4.36 -20.13 -10.55
CA LYS A 107 -3.77 -20.54 -9.27
C LYS A 107 -3.42 -19.28 -8.46
N PRO A 108 -3.68 -19.24 -7.14
CA PRO A 108 -3.40 -18.06 -6.33
C PRO A 108 -1.97 -17.53 -6.48
N GLN A 109 -0.99 -18.45 -6.57
CA GLN A 109 0.42 -18.07 -6.71
C GLN A 109 0.70 -17.25 -7.98
N ASN A 110 0.04 -17.56 -9.09
CA ASN A 110 0.26 -16.84 -10.35
C ASN A 110 -0.24 -15.39 -10.26
N SER A 111 -1.39 -15.18 -9.63
CA SER A 111 -1.93 -13.83 -9.43
C SER A 111 -1.07 -13.01 -8.47
N ILE A 112 -0.60 -13.64 -7.38
CA ILE A 112 0.33 -13.02 -6.44
C ILE A 112 1.63 -12.64 -7.15
N LEU A 113 2.18 -13.52 -8.00
CA LEU A 113 3.40 -13.23 -8.77
C LEU A 113 3.23 -12.02 -9.70
N VAL A 114 2.10 -11.94 -10.41
CA VAL A 114 1.80 -10.77 -11.26
C VAL A 114 1.78 -9.49 -10.43
N ALA A 115 1.10 -9.49 -9.29
CA ALA A 115 1.07 -8.35 -8.39
C ALA A 115 2.49 -7.94 -7.92
N MET A 116 3.32 -8.93 -7.56
CA MET A 116 4.71 -8.69 -7.14
C MET A 116 5.57 -8.07 -8.25
N CYS A 117 5.34 -8.46 -9.51
CA CYS A 117 6.03 -7.86 -10.66
C CYS A 117 5.56 -6.43 -10.95
N MET A 118 4.31 -6.09 -10.65
CA MET A 118 3.76 -4.76 -10.89
C MET A 118 4.32 -3.71 -9.90
N ILE A 119 4.69 -4.09 -8.67
CA ILE A 119 5.21 -3.15 -7.68
C ILE A 119 6.52 -2.47 -8.11
N PRO A 120 7.58 -3.19 -8.56
CA PRO A 120 8.77 -2.55 -9.10
C PRO A 120 8.45 -1.65 -10.31
N LEU A 121 7.52 -2.07 -11.17
CA LEU A 121 7.09 -1.26 -12.31
C LEU A 121 6.46 0.06 -11.88
N SER A 122 5.65 0.05 -10.81
CA SER A 122 5.07 1.28 -10.25
C SER A 122 6.16 2.21 -9.70
N ALA A 123 7.15 1.67 -9.01
CA ALA A 123 8.27 2.47 -8.49
C ALA A 123 9.10 3.10 -9.61
N VAL A 124 9.40 2.34 -10.67
CA VAL A 124 10.08 2.86 -11.86
C VAL A 124 9.25 3.95 -12.54
N ALA A 125 7.93 3.77 -12.65
CA ALA A 125 7.05 4.79 -13.21
C ALA A 125 7.09 6.09 -12.40
N MET A 126 7.05 6.02 -11.06
CA MET A 126 7.16 7.22 -10.21
C MET A 126 8.54 7.89 -10.34
N ALA A 127 9.62 7.11 -10.34
CA ALA A 127 10.98 7.62 -10.49
C ALA A 127 11.22 8.28 -11.86
N ALA A 128 10.48 7.89 -12.89
CA ALA A 128 10.57 8.48 -14.23
C ALA A 128 10.16 9.96 -14.27
N SER A 129 9.58 10.52 -13.20
CA SER A 129 9.35 11.96 -13.07
C SER A 129 10.63 12.78 -13.22
N ALA A 130 11.77 12.23 -12.81
CA ALA A 130 13.09 12.86 -12.92
C ALA A 130 13.59 12.99 -14.38
N TRP A 131 12.96 12.32 -15.35
CA TRP A 131 13.36 12.37 -16.77
C TRP A 131 12.66 13.50 -17.56
N PHE A 132 11.76 14.24 -16.93
CA PHE A 132 11.01 15.30 -17.56
C PHE A 132 11.59 16.67 -17.19
N ASP A 133 12.03 17.42 -18.21
CA ASP A 133 12.43 18.81 -18.05
C ASP A 133 11.19 19.70 -18.23
N GLY A 134 10.64 20.20 -17.13
CA GLY A 134 9.47 21.10 -17.13
C GLY A 134 8.11 20.38 -17.09
N ASN A 135 7.03 21.16 -17.13
CA ASN A 135 5.67 20.65 -17.01
C ASN A 135 5.24 19.80 -18.21
N VAL A 136 4.46 18.76 -17.94
CA VAL A 136 3.83 17.89 -18.94
C VAL A 136 2.48 18.50 -19.33
N THR A 137 2.28 18.79 -20.62
CA THR A 137 1.01 19.34 -21.12
C THR A 137 0.12 18.22 -21.64
N ILE A 138 -1.03 17.97 -20.98
CA ILE A 138 -2.02 16.98 -21.39
C ILE A 138 -3.37 17.66 -21.54
N LEU A 139 -3.98 17.55 -22.71
CA LEU A 139 -5.28 18.16 -23.03
C LEU A 139 -5.34 19.66 -22.72
N GLY A 140 -4.21 20.39 -22.84
CA GLY A 140 -4.12 21.81 -22.53
C GLY A 140 -3.94 22.15 -21.04
N LEU A 141 -3.80 21.14 -20.18
CA LEU A 141 -3.47 21.30 -18.76
C LEU A 141 -1.98 21.08 -18.55
N GLU A 142 -1.32 22.03 -17.91
CA GLU A 142 0.07 21.88 -17.48
C GLU A 142 0.11 21.14 -16.13
N ILE A 143 0.73 19.97 -16.13
CA ILE A 143 0.82 19.09 -14.96
C ILE A 143 2.29 18.93 -14.59
N HIS A 144 2.61 19.10 -13.32
CA HIS A 144 3.96 18.86 -12.82
C HIS A 144 4.36 17.40 -13.04
N PRO A 145 5.59 17.08 -13.50
CA PRO A 145 6.01 15.71 -13.79
C PRO A 145 5.83 14.76 -12.63
N ILE A 146 6.14 15.17 -11.40
CA ILE A 146 5.92 14.37 -10.19
C ILE A 146 4.45 13.97 -10.08
N THR A 147 3.52 14.93 -10.24
CA THR A 147 2.08 14.65 -10.19
C THR A 147 1.67 13.62 -11.23
N PHE A 148 2.09 13.83 -12.47
CA PHE A 148 1.74 12.95 -13.58
C PHE A 148 2.23 11.53 -13.38
N MET A 149 3.50 11.36 -13.02
CA MET A 149 4.11 10.05 -12.80
C MET A 149 3.60 9.38 -11.51
N MET A 150 3.28 10.14 -10.46
CA MET A 150 2.59 9.63 -9.27
C MET A 150 1.23 9.03 -9.61
N ILE A 151 0.42 9.71 -10.43
CA ILE A 151 -0.89 9.18 -10.86
C ILE A 151 -0.72 7.83 -11.55
N ILE A 152 0.24 7.71 -12.46
CA ILE A 152 0.53 6.47 -13.19
C ILE A 152 1.00 5.38 -12.22
N GLY A 153 2.01 5.66 -11.41
CA GLY A 153 2.59 4.69 -10.49
C GLY A 153 1.58 4.19 -9.44
N ILE A 154 0.79 5.09 -8.85
CA ILE A 154 -0.26 4.73 -7.88
C ILE A 154 -1.37 3.91 -8.56
N SER A 155 -1.71 4.22 -9.81
CA SER A 155 -2.67 3.42 -10.57
C SER A 155 -2.16 1.99 -10.81
N ILE A 156 -0.87 1.81 -11.10
CA ILE A 156 -0.24 0.49 -11.22
C ILE A 156 -0.29 -0.24 -9.86
N GLN A 157 -0.05 0.44 -8.74
CA GLN A 157 -0.18 -0.15 -7.40
C GLN A 157 -1.61 -0.61 -7.10
N GLY A 158 -2.61 0.21 -7.40
CA GLY A 158 -4.01 -0.17 -7.24
C GLY A 158 -4.41 -1.38 -8.08
N LEU A 159 -3.91 -1.47 -9.32
CA LEU A 159 -4.10 -2.67 -10.14
C LEU A 159 -3.40 -3.89 -9.52
N ALA A 160 -2.16 -3.75 -9.04
CA ALA A 160 -1.45 -4.83 -8.36
C ALA A 160 -2.21 -5.34 -7.12
N GLU A 161 -2.81 -4.45 -6.36
CA GLU A 161 -3.68 -4.79 -5.23
C GLU A 161 -4.89 -5.62 -5.65
N CYS A 162 -5.52 -5.29 -6.79
CA CYS A 162 -6.64 -6.07 -7.33
C CYS A 162 -6.25 -7.51 -7.69
N PHE A 163 -5.00 -7.76 -8.08
CA PHE A 163 -4.49 -9.10 -8.32
C PHE A 163 -4.14 -9.83 -7.02
N LEU A 164 -3.58 -9.12 -6.03
CA LEU A 164 -3.09 -9.71 -4.79
C LEU A 164 -4.21 -10.07 -3.82
N SER A 165 -5.04 -9.09 -3.46
CA SER A 165 -5.91 -9.17 -2.29
C SER A 165 -6.86 -10.37 -2.32
N PRO A 166 -7.65 -10.64 -3.37
CA PRO A 166 -8.57 -11.77 -3.38
C PRO A 166 -7.84 -13.11 -3.37
N LYS A 167 -6.70 -13.20 -4.05
CA LYS A 167 -5.93 -14.44 -4.19
C LYS A 167 -5.03 -14.73 -3.00
N TRP A 168 -4.66 -13.72 -2.25
CA TRP A 168 -3.93 -13.87 -1.00
C TRP A 168 -4.76 -14.60 0.06
N LEU A 169 -6.01 -14.20 0.26
CA LEU A 169 -6.91 -14.85 1.20
C LEU A 169 -7.28 -16.27 0.76
N GLU A 170 -7.52 -16.50 -0.53
CA GLU A 170 -7.71 -17.83 -1.12
C GLU A 170 -6.48 -18.73 -0.83
N PHE A 171 -5.27 -18.22 -1.07
CA PHE A 171 -4.06 -18.97 -0.77
C PHE A 171 -3.95 -19.33 0.71
N ALA A 172 -4.20 -18.38 1.60
CA ALA A 172 -4.12 -18.59 3.04
C ALA A 172 -5.09 -19.68 3.52
N SER A 173 -6.33 -19.66 3.02
CA SER A 173 -7.32 -20.69 3.36
C SER A 173 -6.94 -22.07 2.84
N LEU A 174 -6.34 -22.16 1.65
CA LEU A 174 -5.87 -23.42 1.06
C LEU A 174 -4.67 -24.05 1.80
N GLN A 175 -3.93 -23.28 2.61
CA GLN A 175 -2.84 -23.79 3.43
C GLN A 175 -3.34 -24.35 4.78
N ALA A 176 -4.57 -24.05 5.14
CA ALA A 176 -5.13 -24.46 6.42
C ALA A 176 -5.55 -25.94 6.41
N PRO A 177 -5.29 -26.69 7.48
CA PRO A 177 -5.95 -27.96 7.72
C PRO A 177 -7.46 -27.76 7.90
N PRO A 178 -8.28 -28.77 7.59
CA PRO A 178 -9.73 -28.70 7.74
C PRO A 178 -10.14 -28.21 9.14
N GLY A 179 -11.00 -27.19 9.21
CA GLY A 179 -11.50 -26.59 10.45
C GLY A 179 -10.55 -25.60 11.12
N LYS A 180 -9.42 -25.21 10.48
CA LYS A 180 -8.47 -24.20 10.97
C LYS A 180 -8.31 -23.01 10.00
N GLU A 181 -9.21 -22.90 9.02
CA GLU A 181 -9.18 -21.86 7.99
C GLU A 181 -9.19 -20.44 8.60
N GLY A 182 -10.02 -20.22 9.61
CA GLY A 182 -10.09 -18.92 10.30
C GLY A 182 -8.77 -18.56 11.01
N THR A 183 -8.07 -19.54 11.60
CA THR A 183 -6.76 -19.31 12.21
C THR A 183 -5.73 -18.90 11.16
N PHE A 184 -5.67 -19.60 10.02
CA PHE A 184 -4.73 -19.28 8.95
C PHE A 184 -5.05 -17.93 8.28
N LEU A 185 -6.32 -17.59 8.09
CA LEU A 185 -6.74 -16.27 7.61
C LEU A 185 -6.32 -15.16 8.59
N GLY A 186 -6.49 -15.37 9.90
CA GLY A 186 -6.01 -14.43 10.90
C GLY A 186 -4.48 -14.23 10.83
N PHE A 187 -3.71 -15.32 10.68
CA PHE A 187 -2.26 -15.25 10.51
C PHE A 187 -1.82 -14.62 9.19
N ALA A 188 -2.62 -14.77 8.12
CA ALA A 188 -2.33 -14.12 6.85
C ALA A 188 -2.22 -12.59 7.00
N HIS A 189 -3.00 -11.99 7.89
CA HIS A 189 -2.95 -10.55 8.17
C HIS A 189 -1.70 -10.10 8.94
N MET A 190 -0.85 -11.01 9.43
CA MET A 190 0.46 -10.64 9.98
C MET A 190 1.37 -10.00 8.92
N ASN A 191 1.12 -10.24 7.63
CA ASN A 191 1.83 -9.54 6.56
C ASN A 191 1.71 -8.01 6.70
N THR A 192 0.52 -7.51 7.03
CA THR A 192 0.27 -6.08 7.24
C THR A 192 1.03 -5.56 8.47
N PHE A 193 1.05 -6.33 9.57
CA PHE A 193 1.83 -5.97 10.77
C PHE A 193 3.32 -5.79 10.44
N PHE A 194 3.95 -6.76 9.78
CA PHE A 194 5.35 -6.65 9.37
C PHE A 194 5.57 -5.53 8.37
N ALA A 195 4.65 -5.37 7.41
CA ALA A 195 4.70 -4.31 6.42
C ALA A 195 4.74 -2.91 7.05
N TRP A 196 3.91 -2.67 8.06
CA TRP A 196 3.85 -1.37 8.72
C TRP A 196 5.11 -1.09 9.54
N ILE A 197 5.60 -2.06 10.29
CA ILE A 197 6.85 -1.89 11.05
C ILE A 197 8.02 -1.59 10.12
N PHE A 198 8.25 -2.45 9.12
CA PHE A 198 9.35 -2.26 8.17
C PHE A 198 9.14 -1.02 7.30
N GLY A 199 7.89 -0.78 6.87
CA GLY A 199 7.52 0.37 6.07
C GLY A 199 7.81 1.69 6.77
N PHE A 200 7.44 1.84 8.03
CA PHE A 200 7.73 3.04 8.83
C PHE A 200 9.22 3.28 9.03
N ILE A 201 9.95 2.25 9.45
CA ILE A 201 11.40 2.35 9.69
C ILE A 201 12.11 2.75 8.39
N PHE A 202 11.76 2.08 7.30
CA PHE A 202 12.39 2.32 6.01
C PHE A 202 12.03 3.69 5.43
N SER A 203 10.75 4.12 5.57
CA SER A 203 10.28 5.44 5.18
C SER A 203 11.04 6.55 5.89
N GLY A 204 11.17 6.47 7.22
CA GLY A 204 11.94 7.45 8.01
C GLY A 204 13.39 7.55 7.54
N PHE A 205 14.05 6.41 7.37
CA PHE A 205 15.44 6.36 6.88
C PHE A 205 15.61 6.97 5.48
N LEU A 206 14.69 6.66 4.55
CA LEU A 206 14.77 7.20 3.19
C LEU A 206 14.54 8.71 3.17
N LEU A 207 13.53 9.19 3.89
CA LEU A 207 13.23 10.63 3.97
C LEU A 207 14.39 11.40 4.61
N GLU A 208 14.93 10.91 5.73
CA GLU A 208 16.06 11.58 6.40
C GLU A 208 17.28 11.65 5.48
N LYS A 209 17.56 10.60 4.72
CA LYS A 209 18.76 10.51 3.89
C LYS A 209 18.64 11.25 2.56
N TYR A 210 17.50 11.15 1.89
CA TYR A 210 17.35 11.62 0.50
C TYR A 210 16.45 12.84 0.36
N CYS A 211 15.56 13.08 1.30
CA CYS A 211 14.60 14.18 1.29
C CYS A 211 14.46 14.76 2.70
N PRO A 212 15.54 15.32 3.27
CA PRO A 212 15.55 15.77 4.67
C PRO A 212 14.53 16.89 4.91
N GLU A 213 14.12 17.02 6.17
CA GLU A 213 13.18 18.09 6.56
C GLU A 213 13.87 19.45 6.49
N PRO A 214 13.30 20.45 5.75
CA PRO A 214 13.92 21.77 5.59
C PRO A 214 14.22 22.50 6.90
N GLY A 215 13.43 22.22 7.95
CA GLY A 215 13.62 22.79 9.28
C GLY A 215 14.87 22.32 10.01
N THR A 216 15.42 21.17 9.62
CA THR A 216 16.64 20.59 10.24
C THR A 216 17.92 20.99 9.54
N LEU A 217 17.84 21.64 8.39
CA LEU A 217 18.97 22.03 7.58
C LEU A 217 19.52 23.42 7.98
N ALA A 218 20.75 23.69 7.53
CA ALA A 218 21.34 25.01 7.71
C ALA A 218 20.45 26.10 7.08
N PRO A 219 20.37 27.30 7.68
CA PRO A 219 19.49 28.38 7.21
C PRO A 219 19.70 28.76 5.71
N ALA A 220 20.94 28.68 5.23
CA ALA A 220 21.26 28.93 3.82
C ALA A 220 20.69 27.88 2.89
N VAL A 221 20.73 26.60 3.27
CA VAL A 221 20.16 25.47 2.49
C VAL A 221 18.64 25.55 2.48
N LYS A 222 18.04 25.87 3.62
CA LYS A 222 16.59 26.12 3.68
C LYS A 222 16.16 27.26 2.78
N ALA A 223 16.85 28.38 2.78
CA ALA A 223 16.55 29.51 1.91
C ALA A 223 16.68 29.15 0.42
N ALA A 224 17.69 28.35 0.05
CA ALA A 224 17.86 27.85 -1.31
C ALA A 224 16.72 26.87 -1.72
N HIS A 225 16.29 26.01 -0.79
CA HIS A 225 15.15 25.11 -1.01
C HIS A 225 13.85 25.90 -1.22
N ASP A 226 13.56 26.89 -0.39
CA ASP A 226 12.37 27.72 -0.50
C ASP A 226 12.38 28.52 -1.82
N ALA A 227 13.55 29.02 -2.25
CA ALA A 227 13.72 29.68 -3.55
C ALA A 227 13.50 28.70 -4.72
N ALA A 228 13.98 27.46 -4.60
CA ALA A 228 13.78 26.44 -5.63
C ALA A 228 12.31 26.07 -5.80
N LEU A 229 11.54 25.97 -4.73
CA LEU A 229 10.10 25.72 -4.77
C LEU A 229 9.33 26.86 -5.50
N LEU A 230 9.88 28.08 -5.49
CA LEU A 230 9.34 29.23 -6.22
C LEU A 230 9.86 29.32 -7.67
N GLY A 231 10.65 28.34 -8.13
CA GLY A 231 11.25 28.38 -9.47
C GLY A 231 12.41 29.37 -9.62
N GLN A 232 12.97 29.88 -8.51
CA GLN A 232 14.03 30.91 -8.49
C GLN A 232 15.45 30.31 -8.46
N GLY A 233 15.60 28.99 -8.58
CA GLY A 233 16.88 28.31 -8.59
C GLY A 233 16.75 26.79 -8.61
N PRO A 234 17.90 26.07 -8.69
CA PRO A 234 17.91 24.62 -8.60
C PRO A 234 17.67 24.15 -7.16
N MET A 235 17.12 22.93 -7.01
CA MET A 235 17.06 22.27 -5.70
C MET A 235 18.46 22.11 -5.09
N PRO A 236 18.60 22.30 -3.76
CA PRO A 236 19.86 22.06 -3.07
C PRO A 236 20.37 20.65 -3.24
N VAL A 237 21.71 20.48 -3.13
CA VAL A 237 22.37 19.18 -3.32
C VAL A 237 21.87 18.09 -2.37
N GLU A 238 21.41 18.49 -1.20
CA GLU A 238 20.81 17.61 -0.18
C GLU A 238 19.55 16.87 -0.70
N TYR A 239 18.90 17.42 -1.71
CA TYR A 239 17.72 16.86 -2.38
C TYR A 239 18.02 16.29 -3.76
N SER A 240 19.27 16.32 -4.22
CA SER A 240 19.64 15.93 -5.59
C SER A 240 19.46 14.43 -5.89
N GLN A 241 19.23 13.61 -4.85
CA GLN A 241 19.03 12.17 -4.95
C GLN A 241 17.62 11.74 -4.49
N ALA A 242 16.72 12.71 -4.25
CA ALA A 242 15.36 12.47 -3.79
C ALA A 242 14.43 11.92 -4.90
#